data_b0bb69cbbff617de2ed2c9e2912b3c3a
#
_entry.id   b0bb69cbbff617de2ed2c9e2912b3c3a
#
_cell.length_a   1.000
_cell.length_b   1.000
_cell.length_c   1.000
_cell.angle_alpha   90.00
_cell.angle_beta   90.00
_cell.angle_gamma   90.00
#
_symmetry.space_group_name_H-M   'P 1'
#
loop_
_entity.id
_entity.type
_entity.pdbx_description
1 polymer ?
#
loop_
_entity_poly.entity_id
_entity_poly.type
_entity_poly.pdbx_seq_one_letter_code
_entity_poly.pdbx_strand_id
1 'polypeptide(L)'
;MRIEKISAVTFRVSDMPLSVRFYKDVLGMEIVFGGKDNSFSSLRATDGSMPILNLEQGHSVPDWGRMIFYVADVDAFWEFLRGKGLQPERPRDASWGERYFHMPDPDGHELSFARPI
;
A
#
# COMPACT_ATOMS: atom_id res chain seq x y z
N MET A 1 -5.58 31.23 1.75
CA MET A 1 -5.57 30.04 0.84
C MET A 1 -4.71 28.95 1.46
N ARG A 2 -5.18 27.73 1.39
CA ARG A 2 -4.48 26.55 1.97
C ARG A 2 -4.86 25.29 1.21
N ILE A 3 -4.00 24.27 1.30
CA ILE A 3 -4.32 22.94 0.77
C ILE A 3 -5.44 22.35 1.63
N GLU A 4 -6.47 21.78 1.01
CA GLU A 4 -7.58 21.17 1.72
C GLU A 4 -7.27 19.75 2.18
N LYS A 5 -6.69 18.94 1.27
CA LYS A 5 -6.39 17.54 1.56
C LYS A 5 -5.45 16.95 0.51
N ILE A 6 -4.87 15.81 0.82
CA ILE A 6 -4.19 14.97 -0.17
C ILE A 6 -5.26 14.09 -0.80
N SER A 7 -5.52 14.27 -2.10
CA SER A 7 -6.57 13.52 -2.80
C SER A 7 -6.09 12.19 -3.36
N ALA A 8 -4.85 12.13 -3.83
CA ALA A 8 -4.30 10.93 -4.44
C ALA A 8 -2.78 10.93 -4.39
N VAL A 9 -2.20 9.73 -4.42
CA VAL A 9 -0.77 9.49 -4.60
C VAL A 9 -0.62 8.53 -5.76
N THR A 10 0.31 8.79 -6.68
CA THR A 10 0.55 7.92 -7.83
C THR A 10 1.89 7.21 -7.69
N PHE A 11 1.86 5.87 -7.76
CA PHE A 11 3.04 5.03 -7.88
C PHE A 11 3.23 4.63 -9.34
N ARG A 12 4.46 4.69 -9.83
CA ARG A 12 4.78 4.03 -11.09
C ARG A 12 5.08 2.57 -10.83
N VAL A 13 4.52 1.71 -11.67
CA VAL A 13 4.65 0.24 -11.55
C VAL A 13 5.13 -0.33 -12.87
N SER A 14 6.00 -1.32 -12.80
CA SER A 14 6.56 -1.94 -14.00
C SER A 14 5.65 -3.01 -14.59
N ASP A 15 4.74 -3.57 -13.79
CA ASP A 15 3.85 -4.67 -14.17
C ASP A 15 2.48 -4.42 -13.56
N MET A 16 1.57 -3.82 -14.31
CA MET A 16 0.23 -3.47 -13.82
C MET A 16 -0.55 -4.70 -13.32
N PRO A 17 -0.62 -5.83 -14.05
CA PRO A 17 -1.35 -6.99 -13.54
C PRO A 17 -0.83 -7.49 -12.18
N LEU A 18 0.49 -7.52 -12.01
CA LEU A 18 1.10 -7.95 -10.75
C LEU A 18 0.78 -6.96 -9.62
N SER A 19 0.90 -5.66 -9.89
CA SER A 19 0.64 -4.62 -8.89
C SER A 19 -0.82 -4.55 -8.50
N VAL A 20 -1.74 -4.64 -9.45
CA VAL A 20 -3.18 -4.67 -9.17
C VAL A 20 -3.54 -5.88 -8.32
N ARG A 21 -3.01 -7.05 -8.64
CA ARG A 21 -3.23 -8.26 -7.84
C ARG A 21 -2.71 -8.07 -6.41
N PHE A 22 -1.54 -7.46 -6.26
CA PHE A 22 -0.94 -7.22 -4.95
C PHE A 22 -1.83 -6.29 -4.11
N TYR A 23 -2.18 -5.11 -4.63
CA TYR A 23 -2.96 -4.14 -3.84
C TYR A 23 -4.41 -4.57 -3.64
N LYS A 24 -5.03 -5.20 -4.63
CA LYS A 24 -6.41 -5.65 -4.56
C LYS A 24 -6.56 -6.97 -3.83
N ASP A 25 -5.89 -8.02 -4.31
CA ASP A 25 -6.12 -9.38 -3.83
C ASP A 25 -5.34 -9.68 -2.54
N VAL A 26 -4.14 -9.15 -2.37
CA VAL A 26 -3.34 -9.38 -1.17
C VAL A 26 -3.66 -8.35 -0.08
N LEU A 27 -3.64 -7.05 -0.42
CA LEU A 27 -3.86 -6.00 0.58
C LEU A 27 -5.33 -5.61 0.76
N GLY A 28 -6.23 -6.09 -0.09
CA GLY A 28 -7.66 -5.90 0.10
C GLY A 28 -8.21 -4.54 -0.31
N MET A 29 -7.50 -3.79 -1.14
CA MET A 29 -8.00 -2.51 -1.65
C MET A 29 -9.03 -2.72 -2.76
N GLU A 30 -9.88 -1.74 -2.97
CA GLU A 30 -10.91 -1.77 -4.01
C GLU A 30 -10.49 -0.97 -5.24
N ILE A 31 -10.70 -1.54 -6.44
CA ILE A 31 -10.48 -0.79 -7.69
C ILE A 31 -11.66 0.16 -7.90
N VAL A 32 -11.36 1.43 -8.14
CA VAL A 32 -12.37 2.44 -8.50
C VAL A 32 -12.25 2.88 -9.95
N PHE A 33 -11.11 2.59 -10.60
CA PHE A 33 -10.91 2.86 -12.02
C PHE A 33 -9.82 1.94 -12.55
N GLY A 34 -9.94 1.51 -13.80
CA GLY A 34 -8.92 0.72 -14.48
C GLY A 34 -8.90 -0.73 -14.03
N GLY A 35 -7.72 -1.26 -13.85
CA GLY A 35 -7.46 -2.65 -13.47
C GLY A 35 -6.26 -3.20 -14.20
N LYS A 36 -6.10 -4.53 -14.15
CA LYS A 36 -4.90 -5.22 -14.66
C LYS A 36 -4.59 -4.98 -16.14
N ASP A 37 -5.61 -4.67 -16.95
CA ASP A 37 -5.46 -4.51 -18.40
C ASP A 37 -5.32 -3.04 -18.82
N ASN A 38 -5.25 -2.12 -17.86
CA ASN A 38 -5.12 -0.70 -18.10
C ASN A 38 -3.70 -0.22 -17.79
N SER A 39 -3.31 0.88 -18.41
CA SER A 39 -2.02 1.54 -18.12
C SER A 39 -2.09 2.43 -16.88
N PHE A 40 -3.28 2.66 -16.35
CA PHE A 40 -3.53 3.48 -15.17
C PHE A 40 -4.69 2.86 -14.39
N SER A 41 -4.53 2.77 -13.07
CA SER A 41 -5.57 2.24 -12.19
C SER A 41 -5.64 3.07 -10.93
N SER A 42 -6.83 3.16 -10.36
CA SER A 42 -7.05 3.83 -9.08
C SER A 42 -7.68 2.86 -8.10
N LEU A 43 -7.16 2.84 -6.88
CA LEU A 43 -7.66 1.97 -5.81
C LEU A 43 -7.91 2.82 -4.56
N ARG A 44 -8.79 2.33 -3.72
CA ARG A 44 -9.09 2.97 -2.43
C ARG A 44 -9.12 1.94 -1.31
N ALA A 45 -8.96 2.42 -0.08
CA ALA A 45 -9.24 1.62 1.10
C ALA A 45 -10.72 1.25 1.16
N THR A 46 -11.05 0.13 1.78
CA THR A 46 -12.44 -0.37 1.84
C THR A 46 -13.38 0.54 2.62
N ASP A 47 -12.85 1.37 3.52
CA ASP A 47 -13.66 2.36 4.24
C ASP A 47 -13.93 3.63 3.40
N GLY A 48 -13.42 3.69 2.17
CA GLY A 48 -13.61 4.83 1.28
C GLY A 48 -12.79 6.06 1.62
N SER A 49 -11.85 5.95 2.57
CA SER A 49 -11.03 7.11 2.98
C SER A 49 -10.04 7.53 1.89
N MET A 50 -9.65 8.80 1.96
CA MET A 50 -8.60 9.36 1.11
C MET A 50 -7.23 9.20 1.76
N PRO A 51 -6.13 9.27 1.03
CA PRO A 51 -6.06 9.52 -0.43
C PRO A 51 -6.34 8.26 -1.26
N ILE A 52 -6.65 8.48 -2.53
CA ILE A 52 -6.70 7.42 -3.54
C ILE A 52 -5.27 7.00 -3.88
N LEU A 53 -5.04 5.71 -4.07
CA LEU A 53 -3.78 5.19 -4.59
C LEU A 53 -3.93 4.95 -6.09
N ASN A 54 -3.16 5.69 -6.89
CA ASN A 54 -3.08 5.48 -8.32
C ASN A 54 -1.86 4.64 -8.66
N LEU A 55 -2.01 3.74 -9.63
CA LEU A 55 -0.93 2.98 -10.22
C LEU A 55 -0.81 3.39 -11.69
N GLU A 56 0.38 3.76 -12.12
CA GLU A 56 0.66 4.17 -13.49
C GLU A 56 1.76 3.28 -14.06
N GLN A 57 1.47 2.61 -15.18
CA GLN A 57 2.46 1.75 -15.85
C GLN A 57 3.65 2.61 -16.31
N GLY A 58 4.85 2.23 -15.89
CA GLY A 58 6.05 2.96 -16.26
C GLY A 58 7.26 2.51 -15.48
N HIS A 59 8.34 3.28 -15.63
CA HIS A 59 9.58 3.04 -14.89
C HIS A 59 9.39 3.40 -13.42
N SER A 60 9.60 2.44 -12.53
CA SER A 60 9.46 2.67 -11.08
C SER A 60 10.76 3.22 -10.47
N VAL A 61 10.62 4.09 -9.48
CA VAL A 61 11.73 4.65 -8.70
C VAL A 61 11.41 4.40 -7.22
N PRO A 62 11.97 3.34 -6.61
CA PRO A 62 11.52 2.89 -5.28
C PRO A 62 11.98 3.74 -4.10
N ASP A 63 13.10 4.45 -4.19
CA ASP A 63 13.71 5.14 -3.03
C ASP A 63 13.15 6.55 -2.76
N TRP A 64 11.85 6.75 -2.96
CA TRP A 64 11.23 8.08 -2.79
C TRP A 64 10.70 8.32 -1.38
N GLY A 65 10.55 7.28 -0.55
CA GLY A 65 9.92 7.35 0.76
C GLY A 65 9.09 6.10 1.02
N ARG A 66 7.94 6.26 1.69
CA ARG A 66 7.07 5.12 1.98
C ARG A 66 5.61 5.53 2.03
N MET A 67 4.73 4.55 1.82
CA MET A 67 3.29 4.68 2.06
C MET A 67 2.97 3.98 3.37
N ILE A 68 2.20 4.63 4.23
CA ILE A 68 1.79 4.06 5.51
C ILE A 68 0.31 3.75 5.45
N PHE A 69 -0.04 2.48 5.71
CA PHE A 69 -1.41 2.02 5.81
C PHE A 69 -1.73 1.69 7.27
N TYR A 70 -2.90 2.09 7.74
CA TYR A 70 -3.39 1.59 9.01
C TYR A 70 -4.16 0.30 8.78
N VAL A 71 -3.93 -0.68 9.65
CA VAL A 71 -4.62 -1.96 9.67
C VAL A 71 -5.20 -2.18 11.06
N ALA A 72 -6.25 -2.99 11.15
CA ALA A 72 -6.95 -3.20 12.42
C ALA A 72 -6.08 -3.92 13.46
N ASP A 73 -5.26 -4.86 13.04
CA ASP A 73 -4.39 -5.65 13.91
C ASP A 73 -3.07 -5.91 13.20
N VAL A 74 -2.01 -5.24 13.64
CA VAL A 74 -0.70 -5.28 12.98
C VAL A 74 -0.11 -6.69 12.98
N ASP A 75 -0.13 -7.38 14.11
CA ASP A 75 0.44 -8.73 14.20
C ASP A 75 -0.36 -9.75 13.38
N ALA A 76 -1.69 -9.66 13.40
CA ALA A 76 -2.53 -10.54 12.60
C ALA A 76 -2.31 -10.31 11.09
N PHE A 77 -2.14 -9.05 10.68
CA PHE A 77 -1.86 -8.72 9.29
C PHE A 77 -0.49 -9.24 8.85
N TRP A 78 0.50 -9.14 9.71
CA TRP A 78 1.84 -9.70 9.48
C TRP A 78 1.78 -11.21 9.27
N GLU A 79 1.07 -11.95 10.13
CA GLU A 79 0.88 -13.40 9.97
C GLU A 79 0.13 -13.73 8.68
N PHE A 80 -0.89 -12.95 8.34
CA PHE A 80 -1.63 -13.11 7.09
C PHE A 80 -0.71 -12.99 5.86
N LEU A 81 0.15 -11.98 5.83
CA LEU A 81 1.09 -11.77 4.72
C LEU A 81 2.12 -12.89 4.63
N ARG A 82 2.61 -13.37 5.77
CA ARG A 82 3.52 -14.51 5.79
C ARG A 82 2.84 -15.76 5.25
N GLY A 83 1.58 -15.96 5.57
CA GLY A 83 0.79 -17.06 5.03
C GLY A 83 0.60 -17.02 3.52
N LYS A 84 0.74 -15.85 2.92
CA LYS A 84 0.73 -15.66 1.45
C LYS A 84 2.12 -15.89 0.82
N GLY A 85 3.13 -16.27 1.61
CA GLY A 85 4.48 -16.48 1.09
C GLY A 85 5.34 -15.23 1.01
N LEU A 86 4.86 -14.11 1.58
CA LEU A 86 5.61 -12.87 1.63
C LEU A 86 6.54 -12.84 2.85
N GLN A 87 7.52 -11.95 2.83
CA GLN A 87 8.53 -11.86 3.89
C GLN A 87 8.58 -10.45 4.48
N PRO A 88 7.52 -10.02 5.19
CA PRO A 88 7.53 -8.72 5.85
C PRO A 88 8.51 -8.69 7.01
N GLU A 89 9.04 -7.51 7.32
CA GLU A 89 9.83 -7.32 8.52
C GLU A 89 8.98 -7.61 9.76
N ARG A 90 9.63 -8.03 10.85
CA ARG A 90 8.92 -8.35 12.10
C ARG A 90 8.30 -7.09 12.71
N PRO A 91 7.05 -7.16 13.22
CA PRO A 91 6.42 -6.01 13.89
C PRO A 91 7.21 -5.53 15.11
N ARG A 92 7.18 -4.24 15.34
CA ARG A 92 7.83 -3.61 16.49
C ARG A 92 7.07 -2.34 16.92
N ASP A 93 7.32 -1.92 18.14
CA ASP A 93 6.75 -0.69 18.69
C ASP A 93 7.69 0.48 18.40
N ALA A 94 7.13 1.57 17.89
CA ALA A 94 7.86 2.78 17.62
C ALA A 94 7.82 3.74 18.82
N SER A 95 8.84 4.59 18.91
CA SER A 95 8.92 5.59 19.98
C SER A 95 7.79 6.61 19.97
N TRP A 96 7.12 6.78 18.82
CA TRP A 96 6.00 7.71 18.66
C TRP A 96 4.62 7.11 18.94
N GLY A 97 4.56 5.89 19.49
CA GLY A 97 3.30 5.30 19.95
C GLY A 97 2.53 4.50 18.93
N GLU A 98 3.21 3.94 17.95
CA GLU A 98 2.61 3.04 16.97
C GLU A 98 3.33 1.70 16.94
N ARG A 99 2.57 0.63 16.67
CA ARG A 99 3.14 -0.66 16.29
C ARG A 99 3.12 -0.76 14.77
N TYR A 100 4.20 -1.23 14.16
CA TYR A 100 4.33 -1.23 12.71
C TYR A 100 5.29 -2.30 12.21
N PHE A 101 5.23 -2.57 10.91
CA PHE A 101 6.26 -3.29 10.17
C PHE A 101 6.33 -2.77 8.73
N HIS A 102 7.43 -3.02 8.06
CA HIS A 102 7.66 -2.64 6.67
C HIS A 102 7.67 -3.85 5.76
N MET A 103 7.28 -3.64 4.49
CA MET A 103 7.40 -4.62 3.43
C MET A 103 7.40 -3.87 2.09
N PRO A 104 8.27 -4.24 1.12
CA PRO A 104 8.19 -3.64 -0.21
C PRO A 104 6.99 -4.18 -0.99
N ASP A 105 6.49 -3.37 -1.92
CA ASP A 105 5.55 -3.84 -2.94
C ASP A 105 6.33 -4.53 -4.09
N PRO A 106 5.65 -5.03 -5.15
CA PRO A 106 6.35 -5.71 -6.24
C PRO A 106 7.41 -4.89 -6.97
N ASP A 107 7.32 -3.56 -6.95
CA ASP A 107 8.32 -2.68 -7.57
C ASP A 107 9.37 -2.15 -6.59
N GLY A 108 9.30 -2.56 -5.32
CA GLY A 108 10.22 -2.10 -4.30
C GLY A 108 9.79 -0.82 -3.59
N HIS A 109 8.59 -0.30 -3.84
CA HIS A 109 8.05 0.81 -3.05
C HIS A 109 7.88 0.36 -1.61
N GLU A 110 8.44 1.12 -0.67
CA GLU A 110 8.37 0.76 0.74
C GLU A 110 6.97 1.03 1.30
N LEU A 111 6.38 -0.01 1.89
CA LEU A 111 5.09 0.09 2.56
C LEU A 111 5.28 -0.12 4.05
N SER A 112 4.47 0.58 4.84
CA SER A 112 4.42 0.41 6.28
C SER A 112 2.98 0.09 6.67
N PHE A 113 2.80 -0.89 7.56
CA PHE A 113 1.50 -1.26 8.09
C PHE A 113 1.53 -0.99 9.58
N ALA A 114 0.63 -0.14 10.05
CA ALA A 114 0.75 0.46 11.37
C ALA A 114 -0.59 0.62 12.07
N ARG A 115 -0.54 0.86 13.37
CA ARG A 115 -1.67 1.28 14.18
C ARG A 115 -1.17 1.90 15.48
N PRO A 116 -1.84 2.94 15.98
CA PRO A 116 -1.55 3.47 17.31
C PRO A 116 -1.70 2.40 18.39
N ILE A 117 -0.80 2.42 19.35
CA ILE A 117 -0.83 1.51 20.49
C ILE A 117 -1.83 2.04 21.54
#